data_295c27c0f9531f1d1c80f55707bfe4cd
#
_entry.id   295c27c0f9531f1d1c80f55707bfe4cd
#
_cell.length_a   1.000
_cell.length_b   1.000
_cell.length_c   1.000
_cell.angle_alpha   90.00
_cell.angle_beta   90.00
_cell.angle_gamma   90.00
#
_symmetry.space_group_name_H-M   'P 1'
#
loop_
_entity.id
_entity.type
_entity.pdbx_description
1 polymer ?
#
loop_
_entity_poly.entity_id
_entity_poly.type
_entity_poly.pdbx_seq_one_letter_code
_entity_poly.pdbx_strand_id
1 'polypeptide(L)'
;MLKLRLIVSVCLALAAAPWAFAQKELLPAHFNNWSGQPAAEWVEPGAPQNYAKLWKETGRTTGEYRDYSSGGAKVGVALEKYRDPSSAYEAYTAYIRPNMRPSTLNRTSAVDGDRLFVLIGSFVLQVRPIQTISGPDLITLVDVVHARSDQTPLPPIRAYLPQGFVDGTQKYTLGPDGFRVALESLGRSEYAGLTGEAGFNSGAEAMLGQYQRGKDSAVLLLIEYPTPQLAEQHLRHLEQAVAGSNLSGVKIERQGSLLSLVLAPTSAAFAENVRNAIRYGTEVTWNEPGFTITDPPWATVVGKIFILTGLFMVVAVVLGVAFGGVRLLAKIFFPGKVFDRPEQMDVLQLGLSSKRIDSRDFY
;
A
#
# COMPACT_ATOMS: atom_id res chain seq x y z
N MET A 1 -25.11 41.96 -28.15
CA MET A 1 -25.45 40.81 -27.31
C MET A 1 -24.99 39.47 -27.91
N LEU A 2 -24.96 39.27 -29.22
CA LEU A 2 -24.57 37.99 -29.86
C LEU A 2 -23.08 37.66 -29.68
N LYS A 3 -22.17 38.65 -29.77
CA LYS A 3 -20.70 38.45 -29.64
C LYS A 3 -20.26 38.07 -28.22
N LEU A 4 -20.96 38.51 -27.17
CA LEU A 4 -20.66 38.16 -25.77
C LEU A 4 -21.06 36.74 -25.43
N ARG A 5 -22.17 36.23 -26.02
CA ARG A 5 -22.60 34.83 -25.85
C ARG A 5 -21.63 33.83 -26.49
N LEU A 6 -20.97 34.20 -27.59
CA LEU A 6 -20.01 33.35 -28.29
C LEU A 6 -18.73 33.16 -27.45
N ILE A 7 -18.23 34.22 -26.81
CA ILE A 7 -17.00 34.17 -26.00
C ILE A 7 -17.24 33.35 -24.73
N VAL A 8 -18.39 33.51 -24.07
CA VAL A 8 -18.72 32.74 -22.88
C VAL A 8 -18.93 31.24 -23.19
N SER A 9 -19.51 30.94 -24.36
CA SER A 9 -19.68 29.50 -24.77
C SER A 9 -18.35 28.83 -25.11
N VAL A 10 -17.38 29.54 -25.70
CA VAL A 10 -16.06 29.00 -26.01
C VAL A 10 -15.24 28.78 -24.73
N CYS A 11 -15.31 29.68 -23.74
CA CYS A 11 -14.65 29.51 -22.46
C CYS A 11 -15.26 28.37 -21.62
N LEU A 12 -16.58 28.15 -21.69
CA LEU A 12 -17.23 27.02 -21.00
C LEU A 12 -16.89 25.67 -21.66
N ALA A 13 -16.74 25.63 -22.98
CA ALA A 13 -16.37 24.40 -23.70
C ALA A 13 -14.91 23.98 -23.44
N LEU A 14 -13.99 24.91 -23.17
CA LEU A 14 -12.61 24.63 -22.80
C LEU A 14 -12.46 24.15 -21.33
N ALA A 15 -13.39 24.51 -20.45
CA ALA A 15 -13.41 24.04 -19.05
C ALA A 15 -14.02 22.64 -18.86
N ALA A 16 -14.71 22.12 -19.87
CA ALA A 16 -15.39 20.81 -19.83
C ALA A 16 -14.62 19.69 -20.55
N ALA A 17 -13.37 19.91 -20.92
CA ALA A 17 -12.52 18.79 -21.33
C ALA A 17 -12.35 17.89 -20.09
N PRO A 18 -12.87 16.64 -20.06
CA PRO A 18 -12.55 15.73 -18.98
C PRO A 18 -11.04 15.55 -19.05
N TRP A 19 -10.35 15.95 -18.00
CA TRP A 19 -9.00 15.50 -17.74
C TRP A 19 -9.11 14.01 -17.47
N ALA A 20 -9.23 13.22 -18.51
CA ALA A 20 -8.98 11.81 -18.46
C ALA A 20 -7.49 11.71 -18.08
N PHE A 21 -7.21 11.62 -16.79
CA PHE A 21 -5.91 11.11 -16.34
C PHE A 21 -5.82 9.72 -16.96
N ALA A 22 -5.12 9.62 -18.09
CA ALA A 22 -4.80 8.35 -18.68
C ALA A 22 -4.11 7.57 -17.56
N GLN A 23 -4.78 6.55 -17.04
CA GLN A 23 -4.25 5.70 -15.98
C GLN A 23 -2.95 5.14 -16.57
N LYS A 24 -1.82 5.53 -15.97
CA LYS A 24 -0.51 5.15 -16.50
C LYS A 24 -0.44 3.63 -16.49
N GLU A 25 -0.38 3.03 -17.66
CA GLU A 25 -0.29 1.58 -17.84
C GLU A 25 0.86 1.03 -16.99
N LEU A 26 0.59 -0.04 -16.27
CA LEU A 26 1.56 -0.69 -15.38
C LEU A 26 2.58 -1.49 -16.20
N LEU A 27 2.08 -2.27 -17.18
CA LEU A 27 2.90 -3.07 -18.07
C LEU A 27 3.44 -2.23 -19.24
N PRO A 28 4.70 -2.42 -19.66
CA PRO A 28 5.26 -1.70 -20.80
C PRO A 28 4.55 -2.11 -22.09
N ALA A 29 4.38 -1.18 -23.03
CA ALA A 29 3.86 -1.50 -24.37
C ALA A 29 4.84 -2.39 -25.17
N HIS A 30 6.15 -2.23 -24.91
CA HIS A 30 7.24 -2.98 -25.57
C HIS A 30 8.37 -3.25 -24.59
N PHE A 31 9.03 -4.40 -24.73
CA PHE A 31 10.32 -4.67 -24.11
C PHE A 31 11.12 -5.59 -25.04
N ASN A 32 12.39 -5.32 -25.24
CA ASN A 32 13.23 -5.97 -26.24
C ASN A 32 12.46 -6.09 -27.59
N ASN A 33 12.36 -7.32 -28.14
CA ASN A 33 11.63 -7.61 -29.38
C ASN A 33 10.15 -7.98 -29.15
N TRP A 34 9.64 -7.84 -27.93
CA TRP A 34 8.26 -8.16 -27.58
C TRP A 34 7.36 -6.93 -27.73
N SER A 35 6.27 -7.09 -28.46
CA SER A 35 5.23 -6.07 -28.64
C SER A 35 3.95 -6.50 -27.94
N GLY A 36 3.45 -5.64 -27.04
CA GLY A 36 2.25 -5.87 -26.26
C GLY A 36 0.97 -5.41 -26.97
N GLN A 37 -0.09 -6.19 -26.87
CA GLN A 37 -1.45 -5.77 -27.19
C GLN A 37 -1.92 -4.69 -26.20
N PRO A 38 -3.01 -3.96 -26.49
CA PRO A 38 -3.61 -3.05 -25.51
C PRO A 38 -3.84 -3.76 -24.16
N ALA A 39 -3.56 -3.07 -23.07
CA ALA A 39 -3.76 -3.60 -21.73
C ALA A 39 -5.25 -3.81 -21.44
N ALA A 40 -5.58 -4.88 -20.73
CA ALA A 40 -6.90 -5.17 -20.20
C ALA A 40 -6.87 -5.23 -18.67
N GLU A 41 -8.00 -4.99 -18.02
CA GLU A 41 -8.13 -5.22 -16.60
C GLU A 41 -7.96 -6.70 -16.28
N TRP A 42 -7.23 -6.99 -15.20
CA TRP A 42 -6.94 -8.35 -14.77
C TRP A 42 -7.56 -8.68 -13.43
N VAL A 43 -8.23 -9.83 -13.38
CA VAL A 43 -8.63 -10.51 -12.16
C VAL A 43 -8.21 -11.96 -12.30
N GLU A 44 -7.55 -12.54 -11.27
CA GLU A 44 -7.08 -13.93 -11.30
C GLU A 44 -8.23 -14.90 -11.63
N PRO A 45 -8.16 -15.62 -12.77
CA PRO A 45 -9.21 -16.55 -13.17
C PRO A 45 -9.35 -17.70 -12.16
N GLY A 46 -10.57 -17.96 -11.72
CA GLY A 46 -10.85 -19.07 -10.80
C GLY A 46 -10.33 -18.84 -9.36
N ALA A 47 -10.01 -17.60 -8.99
CA ALA A 47 -9.66 -17.28 -7.63
C ALA A 47 -10.82 -17.67 -6.68
N PRO A 48 -10.52 -18.33 -5.54
CA PRO A 48 -11.52 -18.63 -4.52
C PRO A 48 -12.23 -17.37 -4.02
N GLN A 49 -13.49 -17.49 -3.57
CA GLN A 49 -14.27 -16.33 -3.11
C GLN A 49 -13.62 -15.57 -1.94
N ASN A 50 -12.85 -16.27 -1.09
CA ASN A 50 -12.12 -15.67 0.02
C ASN A 50 -11.00 -14.70 -0.45
N TYR A 51 -10.51 -14.84 -1.69
CA TYR A 51 -9.52 -13.93 -2.27
C TYR A 51 -10.04 -12.51 -2.49
N ALA A 52 -11.33 -12.33 -2.72
CA ALA A 52 -11.91 -10.99 -2.80
C ALA A 52 -11.74 -10.19 -1.49
N LYS A 53 -11.83 -10.88 -0.34
CA LYS A 53 -11.57 -10.29 0.98
C LYS A 53 -10.08 -10.02 1.19
N LEU A 54 -9.23 -10.97 0.84
CA LEU A 54 -7.78 -10.82 0.86
C LEU A 54 -7.33 -9.62 0.00
N TRP A 55 -7.85 -9.44 -1.21
CA TRP A 55 -7.51 -8.31 -2.06
C TRP A 55 -7.93 -6.96 -1.45
N LYS A 56 -9.05 -6.93 -0.75
CA LYS A 56 -9.48 -5.74 0.00
C LYS A 56 -8.56 -5.47 1.18
N GLU A 57 -8.16 -6.50 1.91
CA GLU A 57 -7.25 -6.41 3.06
C GLU A 57 -5.86 -5.93 2.63
N THR A 58 -5.29 -6.53 1.59
CA THR A 58 -3.99 -6.14 1.02
C THR A 58 -4.03 -4.81 0.25
N GLY A 59 -5.22 -4.22 0.06
CA GLY A 59 -5.36 -2.97 -0.69
C GLY A 59 -4.91 -3.10 -2.14
N ARG A 60 -5.30 -4.19 -2.82
CA ARG A 60 -5.11 -4.34 -4.27
C ARG A 60 -5.77 -3.17 -4.98
N THR A 61 -4.97 -2.38 -5.68
CA THR A 61 -5.44 -1.15 -6.34
C THR A 61 -5.88 -1.38 -7.77
N THR A 62 -5.17 -2.23 -8.51
CA THR A 62 -5.47 -2.55 -9.90
C THR A 62 -4.76 -3.84 -10.32
N GLY A 63 -5.27 -4.49 -11.35
CA GLY A 63 -4.62 -5.57 -12.07
C GLY A 63 -4.65 -5.26 -13.56
N GLU A 64 -3.56 -5.52 -14.26
CA GLU A 64 -3.40 -5.31 -15.69
C GLU A 64 -2.92 -6.60 -16.34
N TYR A 65 -3.51 -6.95 -17.47
CA TYR A 65 -3.09 -8.08 -18.30
C TYR A 65 -2.72 -7.60 -19.70
N ARG A 66 -1.68 -8.20 -20.27
CA ARG A 66 -1.26 -7.91 -21.62
C ARG A 66 -0.69 -9.15 -22.30
N ASP A 67 -1.14 -9.43 -23.51
CA ASP A 67 -0.52 -10.41 -24.39
C ASP A 67 0.64 -9.76 -25.14
N TYR A 68 1.79 -10.40 -25.11
CA TYR A 68 2.96 -10.00 -25.89
C TYR A 68 3.28 -11.03 -26.98
N SER A 69 3.81 -10.53 -28.09
CA SER A 69 4.23 -11.36 -29.22
C SER A 69 5.61 -10.97 -29.73
N SER A 70 6.41 -11.96 -30.13
CA SER A 70 7.74 -11.80 -30.74
C SER A 70 8.03 -12.98 -31.63
N GLY A 71 8.29 -12.76 -32.94
CA GLY A 71 8.67 -13.83 -33.88
C GLY A 71 7.68 -15.00 -33.98
N GLY A 72 6.38 -14.77 -33.78
CA GLY A 72 5.34 -15.80 -33.73
C GLY A 72 5.11 -16.43 -32.36
N ALA A 73 6.00 -16.23 -31.38
CA ALA A 73 5.81 -16.63 -30.00
C ALA A 73 4.84 -15.68 -29.28
N LYS A 74 4.07 -16.20 -28.32
CA LYS A 74 3.12 -15.41 -27.53
C LYS A 74 3.26 -15.72 -26.05
N VAL A 75 3.18 -14.69 -25.21
CA VAL A 75 3.20 -14.81 -23.76
C VAL A 75 2.19 -13.84 -23.13
N GLY A 76 1.39 -14.33 -22.20
CA GLY A 76 0.49 -13.52 -21.40
C GLY A 76 1.18 -13.09 -20.12
N VAL A 77 1.05 -11.82 -19.78
CA VAL A 77 1.62 -11.22 -18.57
C VAL A 77 0.53 -10.50 -17.80
N ALA A 78 0.35 -10.88 -16.54
CA ALA A 78 -0.52 -10.18 -15.61
C ALA A 78 0.33 -9.48 -14.53
N LEU A 79 -0.06 -8.28 -14.15
CA LEU A 79 0.59 -7.48 -13.11
C LEU A 79 -0.46 -6.93 -12.18
N GLU A 80 -0.36 -7.26 -10.91
CA GLU A 80 -1.24 -6.76 -9.86
C GLU A 80 -0.47 -5.79 -8.97
N LYS A 81 -1.07 -4.63 -8.70
CA LYS A 81 -0.52 -3.61 -7.83
C LYS A 81 -1.23 -3.60 -6.49
N TYR A 82 -0.44 -3.61 -5.43
CA TYR A 82 -0.89 -3.56 -4.05
C TYR A 82 -0.49 -2.24 -3.39
N ARG A 83 -1.04 -1.98 -2.20
CA ARG A 83 -0.82 -0.74 -1.44
C ARG A 83 0.66 -0.49 -1.16
N ASP A 84 1.37 -1.53 -0.75
CA ASP A 84 2.78 -1.51 -0.33
C ASP A 84 3.43 -2.89 -0.56
N PRO A 85 4.78 -3.02 -0.42
CA PRO A 85 5.48 -4.29 -0.60
C PRO A 85 5.06 -5.40 0.38
N SER A 86 4.70 -5.08 1.62
CA SER A 86 4.21 -6.07 2.60
C SER A 86 2.86 -6.65 2.15
N SER A 87 1.95 -5.81 1.69
CA SER A 87 0.67 -6.23 1.12
C SER A 87 0.83 -7.07 -0.15
N ALA A 88 1.78 -6.71 -1.02
CA ALA A 88 2.11 -7.53 -2.20
C ALA A 88 2.73 -8.87 -1.80
N TYR A 89 3.54 -8.90 -0.74
CA TYR A 89 4.14 -10.13 -0.22
C TYR A 89 3.07 -11.07 0.37
N GLU A 90 2.10 -10.56 1.11
CA GLU A 90 0.95 -11.34 1.57
C GLU A 90 0.21 -11.97 0.39
N ALA A 91 -0.18 -11.18 -0.60
CA ALA A 91 -0.87 -11.68 -1.80
C ALA A 91 -0.01 -12.69 -2.56
N TYR A 92 1.29 -12.42 -2.76
CA TYR A 92 2.22 -13.36 -3.39
C TYR A 92 2.24 -14.70 -2.65
N THR A 93 2.42 -14.69 -1.31
CA THR A 93 2.47 -15.94 -0.54
C THR A 93 1.13 -16.68 -0.53
N ALA A 94 0.00 -15.98 -0.66
CA ALA A 94 -1.31 -16.60 -0.83
C ALA A 94 -1.44 -17.35 -2.17
N TYR A 95 -0.88 -16.81 -3.27
CA TYR A 95 -0.86 -17.49 -4.57
C TYR A 95 0.07 -18.71 -4.61
N ILE A 96 1.17 -18.68 -3.86
CA ILE A 96 2.13 -19.79 -3.82
C ILE A 96 1.50 -20.98 -3.09
N ARG A 97 1.62 -22.17 -3.66
CA ARG A 97 1.07 -23.43 -3.14
C ARG A 97 2.19 -24.41 -2.80
N PRO A 98 1.96 -25.35 -1.88
CA PRO A 98 2.84 -26.50 -1.72
C PRO A 98 3.08 -27.17 -3.06
N ASN A 99 4.30 -27.60 -3.34
CA ASN A 99 4.78 -28.22 -4.59
C ASN A 99 5.12 -27.25 -5.74
N MET A 100 4.88 -25.93 -5.62
CA MET A 100 5.48 -24.98 -6.54
C MET A 100 7.00 -24.96 -6.36
N ARG A 101 7.73 -24.96 -7.47
CA ARG A 101 9.19 -24.94 -7.41
C ARG A 101 9.70 -23.52 -7.32
N PRO A 102 10.70 -23.24 -6.46
CA PRO A 102 11.40 -21.97 -6.50
C PRO A 102 11.98 -21.72 -7.90
N SER A 103 11.89 -20.49 -8.37
CA SER A 103 12.54 -20.09 -9.62
C SER A 103 13.96 -19.59 -9.33
N THR A 104 14.84 -19.73 -10.32
CA THR A 104 16.21 -19.18 -10.26
C THR A 104 16.26 -17.68 -10.51
N LEU A 105 15.15 -17.05 -10.89
CA LEU A 105 15.08 -15.63 -11.21
C LEU A 105 15.40 -14.74 -10.00
N ASN A 106 14.73 -15.01 -8.87
CA ASN A 106 15.00 -14.37 -7.58
C ASN A 106 14.42 -15.22 -6.43
N ARG A 107 14.70 -14.82 -5.18
CA ARG A 107 14.25 -15.55 -3.97
C ARG A 107 12.74 -15.49 -3.73
N THR A 108 12.05 -14.58 -4.39
CA THR A 108 10.59 -14.37 -4.27
C THR A 108 9.91 -14.66 -5.61
N SER A 109 10.28 -15.77 -6.21
CA SER A 109 9.66 -16.27 -7.44
C SER A 109 9.43 -17.78 -7.37
N ALA A 110 8.33 -18.23 -7.95
CA ALA A 110 7.94 -19.63 -7.98
C ALA A 110 7.24 -20.00 -9.29
N VAL A 111 7.38 -21.26 -9.68
CA VAL A 111 6.81 -21.81 -10.92
C VAL A 111 5.79 -22.89 -10.59
N ASP A 112 4.61 -22.78 -11.18
CA ASP A 112 3.53 -23.76 -11.17
C ASP A 112 3.22 -24.20 -12.62
N GLY A 113 3.72 -25.36 -13.02
CA GLY A 113 3.58 -25.83 -14.40
C GLY A 113 4.22 -24.90 -15.42
N ASP A 114 3.41 -24.21 -16.19
CA ASP A 114 3.81 -23.23 -17.21
C ASP A 114 3.71 -21.76 -16.72
N ARG A 115 3.33 -21.54 -15.48
CA ARG A 115 3.11 -20.22 -14.89
C ARG A 115 4.23 -19.85 -13.92
N LEU A 116 4.76 -18.66 -14.10
CA LEU A 116 5.71 -18.04 -13.18
C LEU A 116 5.02 -16.96 -12.37
N PHE A 117 5.27 -16.95 -11.06
CA PHE A 117 4.90 -15.86 -10.13
C PHE A 117 6.17 -15.17 -9.64
N VAL A 118 6.18 -13.83 -9.64
CA VAL A 118 7.31 -13.03 -9.15
C VAL A 118 6.77 -11.88 -8.30
N LEU A 119 7.31 -11.73 -7.10
CA LEU A 119 7.09 -10.53 -6.28
C LEU A 119 8.14 -9.48 -6.66
N ILE A 120 7.67 -8.26 -6.95
CA ILE A 120 8.52 -7.12 -7.35
C ILE A 120 8.05 -5.87 -6.58
N GLY A 121 8.63 -5.60 -5.41
CA GLY A 121 8.19 -4.51 -4.54
C GLY A 121 6.70 -4.61 -4.24
N SER A 122 5.92 -3.59 -4.59
CA SER A 122 4.46 -3.56 -4.40
C SER A 122 3.66 -4.26 -5.52
N PHE A 123 4.32 -5.05 -6.38
CA PHE A 123 3.68 -5.77 -7.48
C PHE A 123 3.80 -7.29 -7.34
N VAL A 124 2.79 -8.00 -7.82
CA VAL A 124 2.85 -9.44 -8.14
C VAL A 124 2.72 -9.60 -9.64
N LEU A 125 3.76 -10.13 -10.27
CA LEU A 125 3.84 -10.43 -11.70
C LEU A 125 3.55 -11.89 -11.94
N GLN A 126 2.72 -12.19 -12.95
CA GLN A 126 2.49 -13.55 -13.45
C GLN A 126 2.84 -13.60 -14.93
N VAL A 127 3.53 -14.64 -15.36
CA VAL A 127 3.92 -14.85 -16.76
C VAL A 127 3.53 -16.26 -17.19
N ARG A 128 2.84 -16.38 -18.33
CA ARG A 128 2.36 -17.67 -18.89
C ARG A 128 2.25 -17.64 -20.42
N PRO A 129 2.74 -18.68 -21.14
CA PRO A 129 3.56 -19.78 -20.65
C PRO A 129 5.03 -19.35 -20.49
N ILE A 130 5.65 -19.76 -19.38
CA ILE A 130 7.03 -19.33 -19.05
C ILE A 130 8.08 -19.87 -20.03
N GLN A 131 7.82 -21.03 -20.66
CA GLN A 131 8.74 -21.66 -21.60
C GLN A 131 8.90 -20.86 -22.90
N THR A 132 7.98 -19.95 -23.19
CA THR A 132 7.97 -19.18 -24.44
C THR A 132 8.90 -17.97 -24.40
N ILE A 133 9.11 -17.41 -23.21
CA ILE A 133 9.96 -16.23 -23.03
C ILE A 133 11.40 -16.65 -22.65
N SER A 134 12.39 -16.01 -23.26
CA SER A 134 13.78 -16.26 -22.91
C SER A 134 14.14 -15.68 -21.53
N GLY A 135 15.14 -16.27 -20.85
CA GLY A 135 15.63 -15.75 -19.56
C GLY A 135 16.03 -14.26 -19.62
N PRO A 136 16.82 -13.81 -20.61
CA PRO A 136 17.16 -12.40 -20.77
C PRO A 136 15.95 -11.49 -20.98
N ASP A 137 14.96 -11.89 -21.76
CA ASP A 137 13.75 -11.11 -21.99
C ASP A 137 12.89 -11.01 -20.73
N LEU A 138 12.81 -12.11 -19.97
CA LEU A 138 12.13 -12.12 -18.69
C LEU A 138 12.79 -11.18 -17.67
N ILE A 139 14.13 -11.20 -17.61
CA ILE A 139 14.87 -10.26 -16.73
C ILE A 139 14.58 -8.82 -17.14
N THR A 140 14.62 -8.50 -18.44
CA THR A 140 14.30 -7.15 -18.92
C THR A 140 12.88 -6.73 -18.52
N LEU A 141 11.88 -7.62 -18.65
CA LEU A 141 10.51 -7.32 -18.22
C LEU A 141 10.45 -7.03 -16.71
N VAL A 142 11.10 -7.88 -15.91
CA VAL A 142 11.16 -7.71 -14.44
C VAL A 142 11.85 -6.39 -14.07
N ASP A 143 12.95 -6.03 -14.72
CA ASP A 143 13.69 -4.79 -14.46
C ASP A 143 12.83 -3.54 -14.78
N VAL A 144 12.06 -3.56 -15.89
CA VAL A 144 11.16 -2.47 -16.25
C VAL A 144 10.05 -2.30 -15.19
N VAL A 145 9.50 -3.40 -14.67
CA VAL A 145 8.50 -3.37 -13.60
C VAL A 145 9.14 -2.92 -12.28
N HIS A 146 10.32 -3.44 -11.97
CA HIS A 146 11.06 -3.10 -10.75
C HIS A 146 11.38 -1.61 -10.66
N ALA A 147 11.76 -0.98 -11.77
CA ALA A 147 12.02 0.47 -11.83
C ALA A 147 10.80 1.34 -11.49
N ARG A 148 9.60 0.77 -11.50
CA ARG A 148 8.33 1.44 -11.18
C ARG A 148 7.77 1.04 -9.82
N SER A 149 8.39 0.07 -9.14
CA SER A 149 7.91 -0.50 -7.89
C SER A 149 8.42 0.30 -6.68
N ASP A 150 7.72 0.16 -5.57
CA ASP A 150 8.18 0.58 -4.26
C ASP A 150 9.34 -0.33 -3.82
N GLN A 151 10.45 0.25 -3.39
CA GLN A 151 11.67 -0.44 -2.98
C GLN A 151 11.77 -0.63 -1.46
N THR A 152 10.71 -0.34 -0.71
CA THR A 152 10.69 -0.58 0.74
C THR A 152 10.99 -2.05 1.04
N PRO A 153 11.89 -2.36 1.97
CA PRO A 153 12.25 -3.72 2.33
C PRO A 153 11.03 -4.54 2.77
N LEU A 154 11.08 -5.85 2.50
CA LEU A 154 10.07 -6.78 2.97
C LEU A 154 10.11 -6.94 4.49
N PRO A 155 8.99 -7.35 5.13
CA PRO A 155 8.87 -7.48 6.58
C PRO A 155 9.99 -8.33 7.22
N PRO A 156 10.56 -7.90 8.35
CA PRO A 156 11.66 -8.60 9.01
C PRO A 156 11.25 -9.97 9.56
N ILE A 157 9.98 -10.16 9.91
CA ILE A 157 9.44 -11.43 10.45
C ILE A 157 9.79 -12.64 9.58
N ARG A 158 9.94 -12.45 8.27
CA ARG A 158 10.34 -13.52 7.34
C ARG A 158 11.72 -14.13 7.66
N ALA A 159 12.60 -13.36 8.27
CA ALA A 159 13.93 -13.81 8.63
C ALA A 159 13.93 -14.70 9.88
N TYR A 160 12.88 -14.63 10.69
CA TYR A 160 12.73 -15.45 11.90
C TYR A 160 12.20 -16.84 11.61
N LEU A 161 11.62 -17.07 10.40
CA LEU A 161 11.17 -18.40 10.00
C LEU A 161 12.39 -19.31 9.77
N PRO A 162 12.59 -20.37 10.58
CA PRO A 162 13.73 -21.26 10.43
C PRO A 162 13.80 -21.91 9.04
N GLN A 163 15.01 -22.13 8.54
CA GLN A 163 15.22 -22.85 7.28
C GLN A 163 14.71 -24.30 7.38
N GLY A 164 14.38 -24.92 6.24
CA GLY A 164 13.94 -26.31 6.18
C GLY A 164 12.43 -26.50 6.19
N PHE A 165 11.65 -25.42 6.05
CA PHE A 165 10.23 -25.55 5.75
C PHE A 165 10.01 -26.13 4.34
N VAL A 166 8.86 -26.74 4.10
CA VAL A 166 8.47 -27.28 2.80
C VAL A 166 8.25 -26.12 1.83
N ASP A 167 8.83 -26.20 0.64
CA ASP A 167 8.70 -25.15 -0.38
C ASP A 167 7.22 -24.90 -0.71
N GLY A 168 6.89 -23.61 -0.88
CA GLY A 168 5.53 -23.15 -1.17
C GLY A 168 4.58 -23.10 0.01
N THR A 169 5.04 -23.48 1.22
CA THR A 169 4.23 -23.43 2.45
C THR A 169 4.42 -22.16 3.27
N GLN A 170 5.35 -21.29 2.87
CA GLN A 170 5.55 -20.00 3.51
C GLN A 170 4.35 -19.10 3.25
N LYS A 171 3.73 -18.60 4.32
CA LYS A 171 2.57 -17.71 4.26
C LYS A 171 2.82 -16.51 5.16
N TYR A 172 2.70 -15.33 4.59
CA TYR A 172 2.76 -14.07 5.32
C TYR A 172 1.38 -13.45 5.36
N THR A 173 0.99 -12.86 6.47
CA THR A 173 -0.35 -12.27 6.65
C THR A 173 -0.31 -11.01 7.50
N LEU A 174 -1.05 -10.01 7.05
CA LEU A 174 -1.23 -8.69 7.69
C LEU A 174 -2.59 -8.56 8.36
N GLY A 175 -3.48 -9.50 8.11
CA GLY A 175 -4.84 -9.39 8.58
C GLY A 175 -5.59 -10.71 8.70
N PRO A 176 -6.84 -10.62 9.16
CA PRO A 176 -7.66 -11.80 9.47
C PRO A 176 -8.05 -12.62 8.25
N ASP A 177 -8.24 -11.99 7.09
CA ASP A 177 -8.65 -12.70 5.88
C ASP A 177 -7.46 -13.44 5.25
N GLY A 178 -6.28 -12.81 5.18
CA GLY A 178 -5.04 -13.46 4.78
C GLY A 178 -4.66 -14.61 5.70
N PHE A 179 -4.82 -14.46 7.00
CA PHE A 179 -4.53 -15.51 7.97
C PHE A 179 -5.42 -16.75 7.77
N ARG A 180 -6.73 -16.56 7.50
CA ARG A 180 -7.62 -17.68 7.16
C ARG A 180 -7.21 -18.38 5.87
N VAL A 181 -6.88 -17.59 4.82
CA VAL A 181 -6.39 -18.13 3.54
C VAL A 181 -5.09 -18.94 3.75
N ALA A 182 -4.18 -18.45 4.57
CA ALA A 182 -2.93 -19.13 4.91
C ALA A 182 -3.18 -20.47 5.59
N LEU A 183 -4.01 -20.50 6.64
CA LEU A 183 -4.38 -21.72 7.35
C LEU A 183 -5.08 -22.74 6.43
N GLU A 184 -6.01 -22.28 5.61
CA GLU A 184 -6.72 -23.13 4.65
C GLU A 184 -5.76 -23.75 3.64
N SER A 185 -4.82 -22.96 3.10
CA SER A 185 -3.83 -23.42 2.13
C SER A 185 -2.86 -24.47 2.69
N LEU A 186 -2.65 -24.45 4.01
CA LEU A 186 -1.83 -25.42 4.75
C LEU A 186 -2.64 -26.59 5.32
N GLY A 187 -3.96 -26.67 5.04
CA GLY A 187 -4.84 -27.69 5.57
C GLY A 187 -5.00 -27.61 7.10
N ARG A 188 -5.03 -26.40 7.66
CA ARG A 188 -5.09 -26.12 9.10
C ARG A 188 -6.24 -25.20 9.47
N SER A 189 -7.36 -25.31 8.79
CA SER A 189 -8.56 -24.48 9.02
C SER A 189 -9.12 -24.60 10.43
N GLU A 190 -8.81 -25.68 11.14
CA GLU A 190 -9.20 -25.89 12.54
C GLU A 190 -8.65 -24.80 13.48
N TYR A 191 -7.54 -24.14 13.10
CA TYR A 191 -6.95 -23.03 13.86
C TYR A 191 -7.51 -21.65 13.50
N ALA A 192 -8.51 -21.57 12.61
CA ALA A 192 -9.11 -20.30 12.21
C ALA A 192 -9.73 -19.52 13.39
N GLY A 193 -10.10 -20.21 14.48
CA GLY A 193 -10.56 -19.58 15.72
C GLY A 193 -9.54 -18.64 16.38
N LEU A 194 -8.24 -18.83 16.12
CA LEU A 194 -7.18 -17.96 16.63
C LEU A 194 -7.15 -16.59 15.94
N THR A 195 -7.84 -16.42 14.83
CA THR A 195 -7.81 -15.17 14.02
C THR A 195 -8.23 -13.94 14.83
N GLY A 196 -9.24 -14.07 15.69
CA GLY A 196 -9.74 -12.96 16.51
C GLY A 196 -8.75 -12.50 17.57
N GLU A 197 -7.93 -13.43 18.06
CA GLU A 197 -7.01 -13.22 19.18
C GLU A 197 -5.58 -12.88 18.71
N ALA A 198 -5.28 -13.07 17.42
CA ALA A 198 -3.97 -12.84 16.85
C ALA A 198 -3.53 -11.35 16.82
N GLY A 199 -4.47 -10.41 17.01
CA GLY A 199 -4.15 -8.99 17.18
C GLY A 199 -3.86 -8.23 15.89
N PHE A 200 -4.36 -8.67 14.75
CA PHE A 200 -4.17 -7.96 13.47
C PHE A 200 -4.68 -6.50 13.47
N ASN A 201 -5.73 -6.23 14.23
CA ASN A 201 -6.24 -4.87 14.44
C ASN A 201 -5.32 -3.98 15.29
N SER A 202 -4.36 -4.58 15.98
CA SER A 202 -3.32 -3.92 16.78
C SER A 202 -1.98 -3.83 16.03
N GLY A 203 -1.97 -4.11 14.72
CA GLY A 203 -0.77 -4.06 13.88
C GLY A 203 0.12 -5.30 13.97
N ALA A 204 -0.43 -6.45 14.38
CA ALA A 204 0.30 -7.70 14.33
C ALA A 204 0.50 -8.17 12.89
N GLU A 205 1.62 -8.81 12.63
CA GLU A 205 1.92 -9.53 11.39
C GLU A 205 2.17 -11.01 11.71
N ALA A 206 1.82 -11.90 10.79
CA ALA A 206 2.10 -13.31 11.03
C ALA A 206 2.81 -13.98 9.85
N MET A 207 3.63 -14.98 10.17
CA MET A 207 4.34 -15.81 9.23
C MET A 207 4.15 -17.29 9.57
N LEU A 208 3.77 -18.08 8.57
CA LEU A 208 3.58 -19.53 8.74
C LEU A 208 4.53 -20.29 7.82
N GLY A 209 4.92 -21.49 8.25
CA GLY A 209 5.69 -22.43 7.44
C GLY A 209 5.47 -23.86 7.90
N GLN A 210 5.28 -24.79 6.97
CA GLN A 210 5.16 -26.22 7.27
C GLN A 210 6.54 -26.86 7.29
N TYR A 211 6.81 -27.63 8.33
CA TYR A 211 8.03 -28.42 8.46
C TYR A 211 7.69 -29.90 8.37
N GLN A 212 8.55 -30.65 7.68
CA GLN A 212 8.39 -32.09 7.56
C GLN A 212 9.76 -32.77 7.61
N ARG A 213 9.87 -33.83 8.43
CA ARG A 213 11.07 -34.67 8.51
C ARG A 213 10.66 -36.14 8.68
N GLY A 214 10.76 -36.88 7.59
CA GLY A 214 10.28 -38.25 7.54
C GLY A 214 8.77 -38.31 7.78
N LYS A 215 8.35 -38.93 8.90
CA LYS A 215 6.94 -39.01 9.31
C LYS A 215 6.48 -37.87 10.21
N ASP A 216 7.43 -37.09 10.71
CA ASP A 216 7.12 -35.94 11.57
C ASP A 216 6.75 -34.72 10.76
N SER A 217 5.73 -34.01 11.16
CA SER A 217 5.26 -32.77 10.56
C SER A 217 4.73 -31.79 11.61
N ALA A 218 4.83 -30.50 11.32
CA ALA A 218 4.25 -29.43 12.11
C ALA A 218 4.12 -28.17 11.26
N VAL A 219 3.26 -27.25 11.66
CA VAL A 219 3.24 -25.88 11.12
C VAL A 219 3.72 -24.93 12.21
N LEU A 220 4.75 -24.17 11.93
CA LEU A 220 5.18 -23.06 12.77
C LEU A 220 4.39 -21.82 12.38
N LEU A 221 3.79 -21.18 13.36
CA LEU A 221 3.17 -19.87 13.28
C LEU A 221 3.99 -18.90 14.13
N LEU A 222 4.48 -17.84 13.51
CA LEU A 222 5.11 -16.70 14.16
C LEU A 222 4.16 -15.51 14.07
N ILE A 223 3.98 -14.77 15.18
CA ILE A 223 3.21 -13.52 15.20
C ILE A 223 4.10 -12.44 15.81
N GLU A 224 4.39 -11.39 15.07
CA GLU A 224 5.19 -10.26 15.53
C GLU A 224 4.27 -9.07 15.82
N TYR A 225 4.49 -8.45 16.95
CA TYR A 225 3.73 -7.29 17.42
C TYR A 225 4.60 -6.03 17.39
N PRO A 226 4.00 -4.85 17.25
CA PRO A 226 4.74 -3.58 17.29
C PRO A 226 5.48 -3.35 18.61
N THR A 227 5.01 -3.95 19.71
CA THR A 227 5.62 -3.81 21.03
C THR A 227 5.57 -5.09 21.84
N PRO A 228 6.53 -5.33 22.78
CA PRO A 228 6.50 -6.47 23.69
C PRO A 228 5.27 -6.51 24.60
N GLN A 229 4.69 -5.34 24.92
CA GLN A 229 3.47 -5.24 25.75
C GLN A 229 2.25 -5.79 25.02
N LEU A 230 2.11 -5.49 23.73
CA LEU A 230 1.06 -6.08 22.88
C LEU A 230 1.25 -7.59 22.74
N ALA A 231 2.49 -8.06 22.55
CA ALA A 231 2.79 -9.49 22.53
C ALA A 231 2.38 -10.19 23.83
N GLU A 232 2.66 -9.59 24.99
CA GLU A 232 2.25 -10.13 26.29
C GLU A 232 0.72 -10.18 26.47
N GLN A 233 0.02 -9.13 26.02
CA GLN A 233 -1.43 -9.08 26.06
C GLN A 233 -2.05 -10.18 25.20
N HIS A 234 -1.62 -10.28 23.94
CA HIS A 234 -2.15 -11.27 23.00
C HIS A 234 -1.71 -12.70 23.32
N LEU A 235 -0.55 -12.89 23.99
CA LEU A 235 -0.18 -14.20 24.54
C LEU A 235 -1.30 -14.76 25.43
N ARG A 236 -1.78 -13.96 26.38
CA ARG A 236 -2.83 -14.38 27.31
C ARG A 236 -4.15 -14.68 26.59
N HIS A 237 -4.52 -13.87 25.59
CA HIS A 237 -5.72 -14.11 24.79
C HIS A 237 -5.61 -15.41 23.99
N LEU A 238 -4.48 -15.64 23.34
CA LEU A 238 -4.23 -16.86 22.58
C LEU A 238 -4.18 -18.10 23.47
N GLU A 239 -3.57 -18.02 24.67
CA GLU A 239 -3.57 -19.12 25.65
C GLU A 239 -5.00 -19.47 26.10
N GLN A 240 -5.84 -18.46 26.36
CA GLN A 240 -7.25 -18.66 26.70
C GLN A 240 -8.03 -19.27 25.53
N ALA A 241 -7.80 -18.81 24.30
CA ALA A 241 -8.45 -19.36 23.11
C ALA A 241 -8.06 -20.81 22.85
N VAL A 242 -6.78 -21.16 23.04
CA VAL A 242 -6.29 -22.53 22.91
C VAL A 242 -6.88 -23.42 24.04
N ALA A 243 -6.90 -22.94 25.27
CA ALA A 243 -7.47 -23.69 26.41
C ALA A 243 -8.99 -23.92 26.30
N GLY A 244 -9.72 -22.96 25.73
CA GLY A 244 -11.17 -23.00 25.48
C GLY A 244 -11.57 -23.80 24.23
N SER A 245 -10.63 -24.28 23.46
CA SER A 245 -10.84 -25.02 22.22
C SER A 245 -10.27 -26.45 22.30
N ASN A 246 -10.67 -27.30 21.33
CA ASN A 246 -10.11 -28.66 21.22
C ASN A 246 -8.69 -28.66 20.58
N LEU A 247 -7.94 -27.56 20.67
CA LEU A 247 -6.60 -27.42 20.08
C LEU A 247 -5.53 -27.92 21.07
N SER A 248 -5.64 -29.20 21.50
CA SER A 248 -4.70 -29.81 22.45
C SER A 248 -3.28 -29.88 21.86
N GLY A 249 -2.27 -29.55 22.70
CA GLY A 249 -0.85 -29.67 22.34
C GLY A 249 -0.22 -28.43 21.68
N VAL A 250 -0.95 -27.35 21.48
CA VAL A 250 -0.38 -26.10 21.06
C VAL A 250 0.31 -25.42 22.23
N LYS A 251 1.63 -25.25 22.15
CA LYS A 251 2.42 -24.51 23.11
C LYS A 251 2.79 -23.15 22.50
N ILE A 252 2.53 -22.09 23.27
CA ILE A 252 2.84 -20.71 22.86
C ILE A 252 4.07 -20.25 23.64
N GLU A 253 5.03 -19.66 22.97
CA GLU A 253 6.21 -19.05 23.60
C GLU A 253 6.39 -17.62 23.09
N ARG A 254 6.86 -16.77 23.99
CA ARG A 254 7.15 -15.37 23.70
C ARG A 254 8.64 -15.06 23.81
N GLN A 255 9.15 -14.38 22.80
CA GLN A 255 10.49 -13.81 22.80
C GLN A 255 10.38 -12.32 22.39
N GLY A 256 10.46 -11.39 23.36
CA GLY A 256 10.28 -9.98 23.09
C GLY A 256 8.88 -9.65 22.54
N SER A 257 8.81 -9.14 21.31
CA SER A 257 7.56 -8.86 20.59
C SER A 257 7.10 -10.01 19.69
N LEU A 258 7.84 -11.11 19.61
CA LEU A 258 7.50 -12.28 18.81
C LEU A 258 6.81 -13.35 19.64
N LEU A 259 5.66 -13.85 19.16
CA LEU A 259 5.04 -15.09 19.64
C LEU A 259 5.31 -16.21 18.64
N SER A 260 5.57 -17.41 19.16
CA SER A 260 5.73 -18.63 18.36
C SER A 260 4.77 -19.71 18.81
N LEU A 261 4.05 -20.30 17.86
CA LEU A 261 3.11 -21.40 18.06
C LEU A 261 3.47 -22.54 17.11
N VAL A 262 3.52 -23.77 17.64
CA VAL A 262 3.66 -24.96 16.80
C VAL A 262 2.32 -25.65 16.71
N LEU A 263 1.72 -25.66 15.50
CA LEU A 263 0.39 -26.16 15.22
C LEU A 263 0.47 -27.61 14.71
N ALA A 264 -0.45 -28.45 15.16
CA ALA A 264 -0.59 -29.87 14.74
C ALA A 264 0.74 -30.63 14.69
N PRO A 265 1.60 -30.58 15.71
CA PRO A 265 2.83 -31.38 15.71
C PRO A 265 2.51 -32.87 15.83
N THR A 266 3.18 -33.72 15.02
CA THR A 266 3.06 -35.15 15.11
C THR A 266 3.77 -35.72 16.33
N SER A 267 4.78 -35.01 16.85
CA SER A 267 5.47 -35.34 18.09
C SER A 267 5.92 -34.11 18.87
N ALA A 268 5.94 -34.18 20.19
CA ALA A 268 6.41 -33.11 21.07
C ALA A 268 7.89 -32.80 20.84
N ALA A 269 8.71 -33.81 20.59
CA ALA A 269 10.13 -33.63 20.30
C ALA A 269 10.35 -32.87 19.00
N PHE A 270 9.55 -33.13 17.97
CA PHE A 270 9.63 -32.41 16.71
C PHE A 270 9.19 -30.94 16.88
N ALA A 271 8.14 -30.69 17.65
CA ALA A 271 7.70 -29.34 17.98
C ALA A 271 8.81 -28.50 18.65
N GLU A 272 9.49 -29.10 19.63
CA GLU A 272 10.62 -28.47 20.32
C GLU A 272 11.79 -28.18 19.35
N ASN A 273 12.13 -29.14 18.48
CA ASN A 273 13.17 -28.92 17.47
C ASN A 273 12.87 -27.75 16.53
N VAL A 274 11.63 -27.65 16.04
CA VAL A 274 11.20 -26.55 15.18
C VAL A 274 11.28 -25.22 15.93
N ARG A 275 10.83 -25.18 17.17
CA ARG A 275 10.83 -23.97 18.00
C ARG A 275 12.24 -23.53 18.34
N ASN A 276 13.12 -24.44 18.76
CA ASN A 276 14.52 -24.15 19.12
C ASN A 276 15.35 -23.68 17.90
N ALA A 277 14.87 -23.89 16.68
CA ALA A 277 15.50 -23.37 15.47
C ALA A 277 15.21 -21.89 15.20
N ILE A 278 14.24 -21.28 15.91
CA ILE A 278 13.91 -19.85 15.76
C ILE A 278 15.11 -19.01 16.22
N ARG A 279 15.51 -18.06 15.42
CA ARG A 279 16.57 -17.08 15.72
C ARG A 279 15.93 -15.70 15.76
N TYR A 280 15.42 -15.33 16.92
CA TYR A 280 14.91 -13.98 17.15
C TYR A 280 16.00 -13.14 17.83
N GLY A 281 16.65 -12.27 17.08
CA GLY A 281 17.58 -11.28 17.60
C GLY A 281 16.86 -9.95 17.75
N THR A 282 16.58 -9.52 18.97
CA THR A 282 16.29 -8.12 19.23
C THR A 282 17.60 -7.35 19.11
N GLU A 283 17.92 -6.84 17.91
CA GLU A 283 18.80 -5.70 17.83
C GLU A 283 18.03 -4.51 18.42
N VAL A 284 18.37 -4.17 19.66
CA VAL A 284 17.97 -2.87 20.21
C VAL A 284 18.80 -1.84 19.46
N THR A 285 18.34 -1.43 18.31
CA THR A 285 18.89 -0.27 17.61
C THR A 285 18.55 0.95 18.45
N TRP A 286 19.45 1.31 19.34
CA TRP A 286 19.39 2.58 20.02
C TRP A 286 19.48 3.68 18.95
N ASN A 287 18.33 4.13 18.50
CA ASN A 287 18.16 5.41 17.80
C ASN A 287 19.09 5.66 16.61
N GLU A 288 19.40 4.64 15.82
CA GLU A 288 19.76 4.92 14.44
C GLU A 288 18.43 5.12 13.69
N PRO A 289 18.07 6.35 13.34
CA PRO A 289 16.96 6.55 12.43
C PRO A 289 17.34 5.82 11.15
N GLY A 290 16.69 4.69 10.84
CA GLY A 290 16.83 3.95 9.59
C GLY A 290 16.40 4.78 8.38
N PHE A 291 15.89 5.97 8.64
CA PHE A 291 15.74 7.07 7.71
C PHE A 291 16.77 8.12 8.12
N THR A 292 17.82 8.28 7.33
CA THR A 292 18.46 9.58 7.26
C THR A 292 17.33 10.53 6.84
N ILE A 293 16.69 11.17 7.83
CA ILE A 293 15.97 12.40 7.58
C ILE A 293 17.07 13.37 7.16
N THR A 294 17.46 13.28 5.91
CA THR A 294 18.16 14.37 5.24
C THR A 294 17.08 15.44 5.12
N ASP A 295 16.95 16.25 6.17
CA ASP A 295 16.32 17.55 6.00
C ASP A 295 16.92 18.13 4.73
N PRO A 296 16.07 18.51 3.76
CA PRO A 296 16.60 19.06 2.53
C PRO A 296 17.54 20.19 2.92
N PRO A 297 18.74 20.31 2.32
CA PRO A 297 19.71 21.31 2.70
C PRO A 297 19.01 22.64 2.90
N TRP A 298 19.24 23.31 4.04
CA TRP A 298 18.56 24.54 4.41
C TRP A 298 18.47 25.56 3.24
N ALA A 299 19.51 25.60 2.39
CA ALA A 299 19.55 26.41 1.17
C ALA A 299 18.43 26.02 0.17
N THR A 300 18.09 24.74 0.05
CA THR A 300 17.01 24.26 -0.83
C THR A 300 15.64 24.65 -0.27
N VAL A 301 15.46 24.59 1.05
CA VAL A 301 14.23 25.00 1.71
C VAL A 301 14.03 26.51 1.55
N VAL A 302 15.08 27.29 1.83
CA VAL A 302 15.06 28.75 1.67
C VAL A 302 14.80 29.11 0.20
N GLY A 303 15.48 28.45 -0.75
CA GLY A 303 15.25 28.67 -2.18
C GLY A 303 13.80 28.40 -2.60
N LYS A 304 13.19 27.31 -2.12
CA LYS A 304 11.77 27.00 -2.39
C LYS A 304 10.83 28.03 -1.79
N ILE A 305 11.12 28.56 -0.59
CA ILE A 305 10.33 29.64 0.03
C ILE A 305 10.36 30.89 -0.83
N PHE A 306 11.54 31.31 -1.30
CA PHE A 306 11.65 32.48 -2.20
C PHE A 306 10.92 32.30 -3.51
N ILE A 307 11.02 31.12 -4.15
CA ILE A 307 10.30 30.81 -5.40
C ILE A 307 8.79 30.84 -5.17
N LEU A 308 8.30 30.20 -4.11
CA LEU A 308 6.86 30.18 -3.79
C LEU A 308 6.33 31.58 -3.46
N THR A 309 7.09 32.39 -2.70
CA THR A 309 6.73 33.77 -2.38
C THR A 309 6.73 34.64 -3.63
N GLY A 310 7.71 34.47 -4.52
CA GLY A 310 7.75 35.16 -5.80
C GLY A 310 6.56 34.80 -6.69
N LEU A 311 6.23 33.52 -6.79
CA LEU A 311 5.06 33.04 -7.52
C LEU A 311 3.76 33.61 -6.95
N PHE A 312 3.62 33.61 -5.62
CA PHE A 312 2.46 34.19 -4.96
C PHE A 312 2.31 35.68 -5.25
N MET A 313 3.42 36.45 -5.24
CA MET A 313 3.39 37.89 -5.61
C MET A 313 2.95 38.09 -7.04
N VAL A 314 3.46 37.30 -8.00
CA VAL A 314 3.05 37.40 -9.40
C VAL A 314 1.55 37.11 -9.52
N VAL A 315 1.04 36.07 -8.89
CA VAL A 315 -0.40 35.75 -8.91
C VAL A 315 -1.22 36.88 -8.30
N ALA A 316 -0.79 37.44 -7.18
CA ALA A 316 -1.47 38.56 -6.52
C ALA A 316 -1.53 39.81 -7.42
N VAL A 317 -0.44 40.13 -8.11
CA VAL A 317 -0.40 41.24 -9.07
C VAL A 317 -1.34 40.99 -10.25
N VAL A 318 -1.31 39.78 -10.83
CA VAL A 318 -2.22 39.41 -11.94
C VAL A 318 -3.67 39.51 -11.52
N LEU A 319 -4.02 38.98 -10.36
CA LEU A 319 -5.38 39.07 -9.82
C LEU A 319 -5.77 40.54 -9.51
N GLY A 320 -4.85 41.35 -8.97
CA GLY A 320 -5.07 42.75 -8.72
C GLY A 320 -5.36 43.56 -10.00
N VAL A 321 -4.56 43.30 -11.04
CA VAL A 321 -4.77 43.92 -12.36
C VAL A 321 -6.08 43.46 -13.00
N ALA A 322 -6.37 42.16 -12.93
CA ALA A 322 -7.62 41.59 -13.45
C ALA A 322 -8.85 42.18 -12.75
N PHE A 323 -8.82 42.21 -11.40
CA PHE A 323 -9.92 42.78 -10.61
C PHE A 323 -10.06 44.30 -10.83
N GLY A 324 -8.92 45.04 -10.87
CA GLY A 324 -8.90 46.45 -11.20
C GLY A 324 -9.44 46.73 -12.61
N GLY A 325 -9.03 45.93 -13.59
CA GLY A 325 -9.53 45.99 -14.95
C GLY A 325 -11.03 45.77 -15.07
N VAL A 326 -11.54 44.73 -14.41
CA VAL A 326 -12.99 44.43 -14.35
C VAL A 326 -13.75 45.59 -13.69
N ARG A 327 -13.23 46.16 -12.61
CA ARG A 327 -13.83 47.33 -11.93
C ARG A 327 -13.85 48.56 -12.85
N LEU A 328 -12.77 48.81 -13.59
CA LEU A 328 -12.69 49.91 -14.55
C LEU A 328 -13.70 49.71 -15.68
N LEU A 329 -13.76 48.51 -16.25
CA LEU A 329 -14.71 48.20 -17.30
C LEU A 329 -16.16 48.34 -16.83
N ALA A 330 -16.46 47.86 -15.58
CA ALA A 330 -17.78 48.02 -14.99
C ALA A 330 -18.16 49.49 -14.81
N LYS A 331 -17.23 50.38 -14.43
CA LYS A 331 -17.47 51.84 -14.38
C LYS A 331 -17.74 52.46 -15.74
N ILE A 332 -17.01 52.01 -16.77
CA ILE A 332 -17.18 52.54 -18.14
C ILE A 332 -18.51 52.09 -18.76
N PHE A 333 -18.88 50.81 -18.60
CA PHE A 333 -20.07 50.26 -19.22
C PHE A 333 -21.38 50.48 -18.42
N PHE A 334 -21.27 50.66 -17.10
CA PHE A 334 -22.43 50.82 -16.20
C PHE A 334 -22.22 52.00 -15.21
N PRO A 335 -22.10 53.24 -15.73
CA PRO A 335 -21.89 54.41 -14.88
C PRO A 335 -23.08 54.59 -13.91
N GLY A 336 -22.77 54.81 -12.64
CA GLY A 336 -23.78 55.08 -11.60
C GLY A 336 -24.54 53.88 -11.04
N LYS A 337 -24.29 52.63 -11.49
CA LYS A 337 -25.02 51.44 -11.03
C LYS A 337 -24.18 50.48 -10.14
N VAL A 338 -22.89 50.48 -10.28
CA VAL A 338 -21.98 49.58 -9.58
C VAL A 338 -20.76 50.32 -9.10
N PHE A 339 -20.38 50.20 -7.86
CA PHE A 339 -19.20 50.82 -7.21
C PHE A 339 -19.18 52.38 -7.12
N ASP A 340 -20.29 53.06 -7.38
CA ASP A 340 -20.39 54.50 -7.31
C ASP A 340 -21.12 55.02 -6.05
N ARG A 341 -21.24 54.18 -5.03
CA ARG A 341 -21.69 54.69 -3.72
C ARG A 341 -20.54 55.52 -3.14
N PRO A 342 -20.80 56.81 -2.82
CA PRO A 342 -19.83 57.53 -2.00
C PRO A 342 -19.57 56.72 -0.77
N GLU A 343 -18.31 56.49 -0.46
CA GLU A 343 -17.91 55.92 0.81
C GLU A 343 -18.39 56.87 1.94
N GLN A 344 -19.64 56.70 2.40
CA GLN A 344 -19.93 57.11 3.75
C GLN A 344 -19.07 56.22 4.62
N MET A 345 -17.92 56.72 5.04
CA MET A 345 -17.28 56.20 6.22
C MET A 345 -18.32 56.40 7.31
N ASP A 346 -19.02 55.32 7.68
CA ASP A 346 -19.64 55.21 8.98
C ASP A 346 -18.49 55.26 10.00
N VAL A 347 -18.12 56.46 10.31
CA VAL A 347 -17.35 56.72 11.53
C VAL A 347 -18.24 56.19 12.62
N LEU A 348 -17.90 55.05 13.19
CA LEU A 348 -18.48 54.58 14.44
C LEU A 348 -18.29 55.70 15.45
N GLN A 349 -19.29 56.55 15.55
CA GLN A 349 -19.39 57.51 16.67
C GLN A 349 -19.66 56.66 17.90
N LEU A 350 -18.61 56.36 18.60
CA LEU A 350 -18.62 55.70 19.92
C LEU A 350 -19.28 56.61 20.96
N GLY A 351 -20.49 57.13 20.73
CA GLY A 351 -21.29 57.82 21.72
C GLY A 351 -20.61 59.02 22.45
N LEU A 352 -19.42 59.39 22.03
CA LEU A 352 -18.69 60.55 22.54
C LEU A 352 -19.21 61.79 21.80
N SER A 353 -20.47 62.18 22.11
CA SER A 353 -20.95 63.48 21.69
C SER A 353 -20.12 64.52 22.39
N SER A 354 -19.60 65.49 21.63
CA SER A 354 -18.90 66.68 22.11
C SER A 354 -19.83 67.67 22.84
N LYS A 355 -20.98 67.20 23.34
CA LYS A 355 -21.83 67.98 24.18
C LYS A 355 -21.17 68.12 25.54
N ARG A 356 -20.72 69.34 25.88
CA ARG A 356 -20.26 69.66 27.25
C ARG A 356 -21.35 69.24 28.20
N ILE A 357 -21.07 68.31 29.09
CA ILE A 357 -21.93 67.93 30.18
C ILE A 357 -21.98 69.15 31.10
N ASP A 358 -23.09 69.85 31.18
CA ASP A 358 -23.33 70.95 32.13
C ASP A 358 -23.75 70.30 33.45
N SER A 359 -23.25 70.89 34.58
CA SER A 359 -23.60 70.42 35.91
C SER A 359 -25.10 70.42 36.19
N ARG A 360 -25.91 71.09 35.37
CA ARG A 360 -27.38 71.12 35.44
C ARG A 360 -28.05 69.86 34.82
N ASP A 361 -27.32 69.00 34.15
CA ASP A 361 -27.89 67.76 33.56
C ASP A 361 -27.98 66.65 34.62
N PHE A 362 -27.57 66.91 35.87
CA PHE A 362 -27.57 65.96 37.02
C PHE A 362 -28.55 66.29 38.15
N TYR A 363 -29.41 67.27 37.98
CA TYR A 363 -30.45 67.58 38.98
C TYR A 363 -31.85 67.68 38.33
#